data_cf5747062d0e75695d0bbfa3926a17b9
#
_entry.id   cf5747062d0e75695d0bbfa3926a17b9
#
_cell.length_a   1.000
_cell.length_b   1.000
_cell.length_c   1.000
_cell.angle_alpha   90.00
_cell.angle_beta   90.00
_cell.angle_gamma   90.00
#
_symmetry.space_group_name_H-M   'P 1'
#
loop_
_entity.id
_entity.type
_entity.pdbx_description
1 polymer ?
#
loop_
_entity_poly.entity_id
_entity_poly.type
_entity_poly.pdbx_seq_one_letter_code
_entity_poly.pdbx_strand_id
1 'polypeptide(L)'
;TTQIDHIVLGPSGIFVIETKNYKGWIFGSEHSAQWTQTIYRSKHRFHNPVRQNFGHIKTLQAHLPGYTEPMVSIVNFTGNSELKKIDIKSDHTHVLHTGDLVRTIRAYREPLLSRSLVLAYADHLSKANITDREAKKQHVTTIKDTQARKKAQTAAGICPKCGEALIARNGKHGNFT
;
A
#
# COMPACT_ATOMS: atom_id res chain seq x y z
N THR A 1 12.90 -0.34 0.85
CA THR A 1 12.33 1.00 0.57
C THR A 1 11.00 0.84 -0.12
N THR A 2 10.01 1.61 0.28
CA THR A 2 8.68 1.65 -0.32
C THR A 2 8.33 3.10 -0.67
N GLN A 3 7.49 3.29 -1.67
CA GLN A 3 6.94 4.60 -2.00
C GLN A 3 5.54 4.67 -1.38
N ILE A 4 5.30 5.69 -0.57
CA ILE A 4 4.00 6.01 0.01
C ILE A 4 3.43 7.21 -0.77
N ASP A 5 2.19 7.10 -1.25
CA ASP A 5 1.62 8.16 -2.08
C ASP A 5 1.39 9.44 -1.27
N HIS A 6 0.69 9.33 -0.12
CA HIS A 6 0.45 10.50 0.75
C HIS A 6 0.42 10.09 2.22
N ILE A 7 0.94 10.97 3.06
CA ILE A 7 0.83 10.89 4.52
C ILE A 7 0.20 12.19 5.00
N VAL A 8 -0.89 12.08 5.76
CA VAL A 8 -1.50 13.23 6.43
C VAL A 8 -1.22 13.12 7.92
N LEU A 9 -0.62 14.16 8.48
CA LEU A 9 -0.28 14.29 9.90
C LEU A 9 -1.20 15.33 10.53
N GLY A 10 -1.80 15.00 11.63
CA GLY A 10 -2.67 15.92 12.37
C GLY A 10 -2.78 15.56 13.84
N PRO A 11 -3.45 16.38 14.64
CA PRO A 11 -3.67 16.10 16.06
C PRO A 11 -4.38 14.75 16.29
N SER A 12 -5.24 14.33 15.38
CA SER A 12 -5.97 13.05 15.44
C SER A 12 -5.20 11.84 14.93
N GLY A 13 -3.89 11.98 14.68
CA GLY A 13 -3.02 10.87 14.31
C GLY A 13 -2.43 10.96 12.91
N ILE A 14 -2.01 9.81 12.38
CA ILE A 14 -1.35 9.65 11.08
C ILE A 14 -2.25 8.85 10.14
N PHE A 15 -2.52 9.43 8.97
CA PHE A 15 -3.31 8.79 7.90
C PHE A 15 -2.37 8.46 6.74
N VAL A 16 -2.33 7.19 6.36
CA VAL A 16 -1.52 6.70 5.23
C VAL A 16 -2.48 6.41 4.08
N ILE A 17 -2.27 7.08 2.95
CA ILE A 17 -3.20 7.08 1.83
C ILE A 17 -2.53 6.44 0.62
N GLU A 18 -3.10 5.36 0.14
CA GLU A 18 -2.77 4.71 -1.13
C GLU A 18 -3.80 5.13 -2.18
N THR A 19 -3.35 5.65 -3.30
CA THR A 19 -4.23 6.17 -4.36
C THR A 19 -4.32 5.21 -5.53
N LYS A 20 -5.55 4.93 -5.98
CA LYS A 20 -5.83 4.06 -7.11
C LYS A 20 -6.68 4.77 -8.17
N ASN A 21 -6.12 4.95 -9.36
CA ASN A 21 -6.87 5.51 -10.50
C ASN A 21 -7.41 4.37 -11.38
N TYR A 22 -8.58 3.86 -11.01
CA TYR A 22 -9.27 2.79 -11.74
C TYR A 22 -10.60 3.25 -12.30
N LYS A 23 -11.13 2.50 -13.27
CA LYS A 23 -12.49 2.65 -13.85
C LYS A 23 -13.26 1.34 -13.70
N GLY A 24 -14.59 1.43 -13.85
CA GLY A 24 -15.48 0.26 -13.80
C GLY A 24 -15.71 -0.25 -12.39
N TRP A 25 -16.10 -1.48 -12.25
CA TRP A 25 -16.51 -2.06 -10.97
C TRP A 25 -15.32 -2.66 -10.23
N ILE A 26 -15.23 -2.36 -8.94
CA ILE A 26 -14.18 -2.87 -8.06
C ILE A 26 -14.81 -3.80 -7.04
N PHE A 27 -14.19 -4.97 -6.88
CA PHE A 27 -14.58 -5.99 -5.91
C PHE A 27 -13.34 -6.40 -5.11
N GLY A 28 -13.49 -6.55 -3.80
CA GLY A 28 -12.38 -6.98 -2.98
C GLY A 28 -12.74 -7.15 -1.52
N SER A 29 -11.87 -7.81 -0.78
CA SER A 29 -11.96 -7.92 0.66
C SER A 29 -10.60 -7.65 1.30
N GLU A 30 -10.61 -7.32 2.57
CA GLU A 30 -9.41 -7.00 3.33
C GLU A 30 -8.35 -8.12 3.25
N HIS A 31 -8.79 -9.37 3.35
CA HIS A 31 -7.90 -10.53 3.46
C HIS A 31 -7.51 -11.17 2.13
N SER A 32 -8.18 -10.86 1.02
CA SER A 32 -7.84 -11.44 -0.28
C SER A 32 -6.46 -10.97 -0.77
N ALA A 33 -5.72 -11.85 -1.45
CA ALA A 33 -4.42 -11.48 -2.01
C ALA A 33 -4.54 -10.48 -3.16
N GLN A 34 -5.62 -10.58 -3.92
CA GLN A 34 -5.91 -9.76 -5.09
C GLN A 34 -7.35 -9.29 -5.08
N TRP A 35 -7.56 -8.10 -5.65
CA TRP A 35 -8.86 -7.54 -5.95
C TRP A 35 -9.18 -7.68 -7.43
N THR A 36 -10.45 -7.49 -7.79
CA THR A 36 -10.92 -7.61 -9.18
C THR A 36 -11.49 -6.28 -9.64
N GLN A 37 -11.03 -5.83 -10.80
CA GLN A 37 -11.63 -4.77 -11.58
C GLN A 37 -12.43 -5.40 -12.72
N THR A 38 -13.67 -4.96 -12.94
CA THR A 38 -14.48 -5.36 -14.07
C THR A 38 -14.79 -4.14 -14.94
N ILE A 39 -14.38 -4.19 -16.20
CA ILE A 39 -14.70 -3.18 -17.22
C ILE A 39 -15.51 -3.88 -18.30
N TYR A 40 -16.78 -3.54 -18.43
CA TYR A 40 -17.74 -4.25 -19.28
C TYR A 40 -17.77 -5.75 -18.96
N ARG A 41 -17.29 -6.61 -19.90
CA ARG A 41 -17.21 -8.07 -19.76
C ARG A 41 -15.83 -8.57 -19.33
N SER A 42 -14.83 -7.68 -19.30
CA SER A 42 -13.44 -8.03 -18.98
C SER A 42 -13.15 -7.91 -17.49
N LYS A 43 -12.53 -8.94 -16.92
CA LYS A 43 -12.10 -8.97 -15.52
C LYS A 43 -10.59 -8.91 -15.43
N HIS A 44 -10.07 -7.99 -14.64
CA HIS A 44 -8.65 -7.83 -14.37
C HIS A 44 -8.38 -7.96 -12.88
N ARG A 45 -7.37 -8.73 -12.53
CA ARG A 45 -6.93 -8.85 -11.13
C ARG A 45 -5.78 -7.90 -10.87
N PHE A 46 -5.76 -7.31 -9.68
CA PHE A 46 -4.68 -6.45 -9.22
C PHE A 46 -4.38 -6.71 -7.75
N HIS A 47 -3.19 -6.33 -7.32
CA HIS A 47 -2.76 -6.52 -5.94
C HIS A 47 -3.71 -5.80 -4.97
N ASN A 48 -4.04 -6.44 -3.85
CA ASN A 48 -4.91 -5.86 -2.82
C ASN A 48 -4.30 -4.55 -2.27
N PRO A 49 -4.95 -3.39 -2.48
CA PRO A 49 -4.39 -2.11 -2.07
C PRO A 49 -4.40 -1.91 -0.55
N VAL A 50 -5.27 -2.59 0.18
CA VAL A 50 -5.27 -2.57 1.65
C VAL A 50 -4.01 -3.26 2.18
N ARG A 51 -3.65 -4.43 1.62
CA ARG A 51 -2.41 -5.11 1.98
C ARG A 51 -1.16 -4.33 1.55
N GLN A 52 -1.22 -3.64 0.43
CA GLN A 52 -0.15 -2.75 -0.01
C GLN A 52 0.04 -1.63 1.01
N ASN A 53 -1.04 -0.93 1.37
CA ASN A 53 -0.99 0.17 2.32
C ASN A 53 -0.59 -0.28 3.73
N PHE A 54 -0.97 -1.50 4.14
CA PHE A 54 -0.47 -2.09 5.39
C PHE A 54 1.07 -2.22 5.37
N GLY A 55 1.66 -2.63 4.25
CA GLY A 55 3.12 -2.65 4.08
C GLY A 55 3.75 -1.25 4.20
N HIS A 56 3.08 -0.21 3.67
CA HIS A 56 3.51 1.19 3.82
C HIS A 56 3.47 1.64 5.28
N ILE A 57 2.39 1.31 6.00
CA ILE A 57 2.25 1.59 7.44
C ILE A 57 3.37 0.93 8.25
N LYS A 58 3.67 -0.34 7.99
CA LYS A 58 4.77 -1.04 8.68
C LYS A 58 6.12 -0.38 8.43
N THR A 59 6.38 0.04 7.21
CA THR A 59 7.61 0.79 6.90
C THR A 59 7.63 2.14 7.61
N LEU A 60 6.52 2.87 7.61
CA LEU A 60 6.41 4.17 8.26
C LEU A 60 6.59 4.06 9.78
N GLN A 61 5.98 3.05 10.42
CA GLN A 61 6.17 2.77 11.85
C GLN A 61 7.63 2.56 12.22
N ALA A 62 8.40 1.86 11.38
CA ALA A 62 9.83 1.66 11.60
C ALA A 62 10.65 2.96 11.49
N HIS A 63 10.13 3.99 10.81
CA HIS A 63 10.77 5.29 10.64
C HIS A 63 10.31 6.35 11.64
N LEU A 64 9.31 6.07 12.46
CA LEU A 64 8.77 7.00 13.47
C LEU A 64 8.95 6.43 14.87
N PRO A 65 10.16 6.55 15.45
CA PRO A 65 10.44 6.02 16.78
C PRO A 65 9.55 6.71 17.83
N GLY A 66 8.99 5.91 18.72
CA GLY A 66 8.12 6.39 19.79
C GLY A 66 6.66 6.64 19.37
N TYR A 67 6.28 6.43 18.11
CA TYR A 67 4.88 6.45 17.70
C TYR A 67 4.23 5.08 17.98
N THR A 68 3.25 5.06 18.88
CA THR A 68 2.57 3.82 19.34
C THR A 68 1.11 3.72 18.90
N GLU A 69 0.52 4.85 18.51
CA GLU A 69 -0.89 4.90 18.15
C GLU A 69 -1.19 4.18 16.82
N PRO A 70 -2.41 3.66 16.63
CA PRO A 70 -2.82 3.11 15.36
C PRO A 70 -2.76 4.15 14.23
N MET A 71 -2.13 3.80 13.10
CA MET A 71 -2.21 4.60 11.89
C MET A 71 -3.46 4.24 11.10
N VAL A 72 -4.13 5.23 10.55
CA VAL A 72 -5.32 5.03 9.73
C VAL A 72 -4.91 4.73 8.28
N SER A 73 -5.36 3.60 7.77
CA SER A 73 -5.16 3.17 6.38
C SER A 73 -6.31 3.67 5.50
N ILE A 74 -5.99 4.41 4.45
CA ILE A 74 -7.00 4.88 3.48
C ILE A 74 -6.60 4.45 2.09
N VAL A 75 -7.47 3.69 1.42
CA VAL A 75 -7.37 3.42 -0.03
C VAL A 75 -8.34 4.35 -0.75
N ASN A 76 -7.77 5.31 -1.48
CA ASN A 76 -8.50 6.36 -2.18
C ASN A 76 -8.61 6.06 -3.67
N PHE A 77 -9.82 5.86 -4.18
CA PHE A 77 -10.09 5.69 -5.60
C PHE A 77 -10.42 7.03 -6.26
N THR A 78 -9.60 7.43 -7.26
CA THR A 78 -9.70 8.74 -7.95
C THR A 78 -10.38 8.66 -9.31
N GLY A 79 -10.48 7.50 -9.93
CA GLY A 79 -11.07 7.32 -11.25
C GLY A 79 -12.59 7.15 -11.23
N ASN A 80 -13.16 6.93 -12.42
CA ASN A 80 -14.58 6.58 -12.59
C ASN A 80 -14.81 5.09 -12.25
N SER A 81 -14.46 4.70 -11.03
CA SER A 81 -14.68 3.37 -10.50
C SER A 81 -15.93 3.36 -9.61
N GLU A 82 -16.56 2.22 -9.52
CA GLU A 82 -17.66 1.96 -8.60
C GLU A 82 -17.27 0.84 -7.63
N LEU A 83 -17.27 1.12 -6.35
CA LEU A 83 -16.96 0.17 -5.29
C LEU A 83 -18.18 -0.72 -5.03
N LYS A 84 -18.30 -1.86 -5.76
CA LYS A 84 -19.49 -2.71 -5.75
C LYS A 84 -19.60 -3.62 -4.54
N LYS A 85 -18.53 -4.33 -4.23
CA LYS A 85 -18.50 -5.23 -3.07
C LYS A 85 -17.09 -5.16 -2.46
N ILE A 86 -16.99 -4.35 -1.41
CA ILE A 86 -15.79 -4.16 -0.63
C ILE A 86 -16.09 -4.60 0.80
N ASP A 87 -15.36 -5.62 1.28
CA ASP A 87 -15.51 -6.18 2.62
C ASP A 87 -14.27 -5.83 3.45
N ILE A 88 -14.40 -4.81 4.30
CA ILE A 88 -13.37 -4.33 5.24
C ILE A 88 -13.94 -4.43 6.64
N LYS A 89 -13.20 -5.05 7.54
CA LYS A 89 -13.60 -5.28 8.95
C LYS A 89 -12.80 -4.47 9.95
N SER A 90 -11.62 -3.98 9.54
CA SER A 90 -10.75 -3.19 10.41
C SER A 90 -11.28 -1.77 10.59
N ASP A 91 -11.42 -1.30 11.82
CA ASP A 91 -11.96 0.03 12.17
C ASP A 91 -11.09 1.20 11.67
N HIS A 92 -9.78 0.97 11.53
CA HIS A 92 -8.81 1.97 11.05
C HIS A 92 -8.47 1.81 9.56
N THR A 93 -9.30 1.09 8.78
CA THR A 93 -9.08 0.91 7.34
C THR A 93 -10.30 1.37 6.56
N HIS A 94 -10.08 2.31 5.65
CA HIS A 94 -11.13 2.88 4.80
C HIS A 94 -10.81 2.67 3.33
N VAL A 95 -11.84 2.34 2.56
CA VAL A 95 -11.82 2.27 1.10
C VAL A 95 -12.90 3.20 0.59
N LEU A 96 -12.52 4.24 -0.12
CA LEU A 96 -13.42 5.34 -0.43
C LEU A 96 -13.06 6.02 -1.76
N HIS A 97 -13.94 6.88 -2.22
CA HIS A 97 -13.66 7.83 -3.31
C HIS A 97 -13.15 9.16 -2.76
N THR A 98 -12.40 9.90 -3.58
CA THR A 98 -11.77 11.19 -3.21
C THR A 98 -12.76 12.18 -2.60
N GLY A 99 -14.03 12.17 -3.02
CA GLY A 99 -15.07 13.03 -2.45
C GLY A 99 -15.32 12.81 -0.95
N ASP A 100 -15.03 11.61 -0.45
CA ASP A 100 -15.23 11.25 0.96
C ASP A 100 -13.95 11.39 1.81
N LEU A 101 -12.79 11.59 1.19
CA LEU A 101 -11.49 11.57 1.85
C LEU A 101 -11.39 12.57 3.01
N VAL A 102 -11.71 13.83 2.75
CA VAL A 102 -11.62 14.90 3.76
C VAL A 102 -12.63 14.68 4.89
N ARG A 103 -13.84 14.23 4.55
CA ARG A 103 -14.89 13.91 5.54
C ARG A 103 -14.43 12.78 6.46
N THR A 104 -13.84 11.73 5.91
CA THR A 104 -13.34 10.58 6.66
C THR A 104 -12.21 10.99 7.61
N ILE A 105 -11.22 11.76 7.14
CA ILE A 105 -10.13 12.25 7.99
C ILE A 105 -10.69 13.14 9.13
N ARG A 106 -11.62 14.03 8.84
CA ARG A 106 -12.24 14.93 9.85
C ARG A 106 -13.16 14.23 10.84
N ALA A 107 -13.57 13.00 10.58
CA ALA A 107 -14.36 12.21 11.51
C ALA A 107 -13.53 11.74 12.72
N TYR A 108 -12.21 11.67 12.58
CA TYR A 108 -11.27 11.41 13.66
C TYR A 108 -11.05 12.69 14.46
N ARG A 109 -11.65 12.80 15.65
CA ARG A 109 -11.67 14.03 16.47
C ARG A 109 -10.84 13.93 17.73
N GLU A 110 -10.50 12.72 18.14
CA GLU A 110 -9.71 12.50 19.35
C GLU A 110 -8.28 12.99 19.15
N PRO A 111 -7.77 13.87 20.03
CA PRO A 111 -6.42 14.38 19.91
C PRO A 111 -5.43 13.34 20.46
N LEU A 112 -4.77 12.63 19.56
CA LEU A 112 -3.73 11.62 19.87
C LEU A 112 -2.32 12.25 19.90
N LEU A 113 -2.10 13.33 19.17
CA LEU A 113 -0.80 13.97 19.02
C LEU A 113 -0.84 15.45 19.43
N SER A 114 0.15 15.88 20.21
CA SER A 114 0.39 17.30 20.43
C SER A 114 0.87 17.97 19.15
N ARG A 115 0.67 19.29 19.04
CA ARG A 115 1.16 20.08 17.90
C ARG A 115 2.67 19.95 17.72
N SER A 116 3.42 19.90 18.80
CA SER A 116 4.88 19.75 18.77
C SER A 116 5.31 18.40 18.17
N LEU A 117 4.62 17.31 18.52
CA LEU A 117 4.86 15.98 17.94
C LEU A 117 4.51 15.93 16.45
N VAL A 118 3.38 16.52 16.06
CA VAL A 118 3.00 16.61 14.63
C VAL A 118 4.09 17.31 13.82
N LEU A 119 4.62 18.45 14.31
CA LEU A 119 5.69 19.17 13.64
C LEU A 119 7.01 18.39 13.61
N ALA A 120 7.37 17.71 14.72
CA ALA A 120 8.56 16.89 14.79
C ALA A 120 8.51 15.71 13.80
N TYR A 121 7.38 15.02 13.71
CA TYR A 121 7.19 13.94 12.74
C TYR A 121 7.18 14.45 11.29
N ALA A 122 6.57 15.60 11.03
CA ALA A 122 6.58 16.23 9.70
C ALA A 122 8.00 16.57 9.24
N ASP A 123 8.81 17.18 10.12
CA ASP A 123 10.23 17.48 9.84
C ASP A 123 11.04 16.21 9.60
N HIS A 124 10.88 15.20 10.46
CA HIS A 124 11.56 13.93 10.32
C HIS A 124 11.26 13.23 8.99
N LEU A 125 9.97 13.13 8.62
CA LEU A 125 9.56 12.51 7.36
C LEU A 125 9.99 13.31 6.13
N SER A 126 10.00 14.64 6.22
CA SER A 126 10.47 15.51 5.14
C SER A 126 11.97 15.27 4.86
N LYS A 127 12.77 15.08 5.91
CA LYS A 127 14.20 14.76 5.79
C LYS A 127 14.45 13.35 5.25
N ALA A 128 13.57 12.39 5.58
CA ALA A 128 13.66 11.02 5.08
C ALA A 128 13.17 10.88 3.62
N ASN A 129 12.44 11.88 3.10
CA ASN A 129 11.91 11.84 1.75
C ASN A 129 13.01 12.05 0.71
N ILE A 130 13.13 11.12 -0.25
CA ILE A 130 14.06 11.23 -1.38
C ILE A 130 13.50 12.24 -2.38
N THR A 131 13.97 13.47 -2.30
CA THR A 131 13.52 14.59 -3.17
C THR A 131 14.42 14.77 -4.39
N ASP A 132 15.69 14.41 -4.29
CA ASP A 132 16.66 14.56 -5.36
C ASP A 132 16.32 13.67 -6.58
N ARG A 133 16.39 14.25 -7.77
CA ARG A 133 16.02 13.57 -9.03
C ARG A 133 16.92 12.39 -9.34
N GLU A 134 18.22 12.51 -9.03
CA GLU A 134 19.19 11.46 -9.29
C GLU A 134 19.04 10.30 -8.31
N ALA A 135 18.82 10.59 -7.03
CA ALA A 135 18.51 9.59 -6.02
C ALA A 135 17.19 8.84 -6.34
N LYS A 136 16.15 9.54 -6.85
CA LYS A 136 14.92 8.90 -7.34
C LYS A 136 15.18 7.96 -8.50
N LYS A 137 15.99 8.35 -9.48
CA LYS A 137 16.37 7.48 -10.60
C LYS A 137 17.12 6.24 -10.12
N GLN A 138 18.14 6.42 -9.27
CA GLN A 138 18.90 5.30 -8.68
C GLN A 138 17.98 4.35 -7.92
N HIS A 139 17.03 4.88 -7.14
CA HIS A 139 16.04 4.08 -6.44
C HIS A 139 15.18 3.24 -7.39
N VAL A 140 14.65 3.83 -8.47
CA VAL A 140 13.87 3.12 -9.50
C VAL A 140 14.72 2.04 -10.19
N THR A 141 15.98 2.33 -10.51
CA THR A 141 16.90 1.35 -11.10
C THR A 141 17.13 0.19 -10.15
N THR A 142 17.44 0.44 -8.87
CA THR A 142 17.63 -0.60 -7.84
C THR A 142 16.41 -1.51 -7.69
N ILE A 143 15.19 -0.94 -7.76
CA ILE A 143 13.95 -1.74 -7.71
C ILE A 143 13.85 -2.65 -8.94
N LYS A 144 14.08 -2.12 -10.15
CA LYS A 144 14.04 -2.89 -11.39
C LYS A 144 15.07 -4.03 -11.39
N ASP A 145 16.30 -3.74 -10.98
CA ASP A 145 17.38 -4.72 -10.90
C ASP A 145 17.06 -5.83 -9.89
N THR A 146 16.50 -5.44 -8.73
CA THR A 146 16.08 -6.41 -7.72
C THR A 146 14.95 -7.31 -8.23
N GLN A 147 13.98 -6.75 -8.95
CA GLN A 147 12.89 -7.52 -9.55
C GLN A 147 13.39 -8.43 -10.67
N ALA A 148 14.28 -7.95 -11.53
CA ALA A 148 14.91 -8.71 -12.59
C ALA A 148 15.71 -9.88 -12.02
N ARG A 149 16.52 -9.65 -10.97
CA ARG A 149 17.27 -10.69 -10.26
C ARG A 149 16.35 -11.76 -9.66
N LYS A 150 15.28 -11.36 -8.97
CA LYS A 150 14.30 -12.31 -8.42
C LYS A 150 13.63 -13.13 -9.50
N LYS A 151 13.26 -12.51 -10.63
CA LYS A 151 12.69 -13.21 -11.78
C LYS A 151 13.66 -14.21 -12.40
N ALA A 152 14.93 -13.83 -12.54
CA ALA A 152 15.98 -14.71 -13.05
C ALA A 152 16.25 -15.90 -12.11
N GLN A 153 16.30 -15.67 -10.80
CA GLN A 153 16.43 -16.74 -9.80
C GLN A 153 15.26 -17.72 -9.88
N THR A 154 14.02 -17.22 -9.94
CA THR A 154 12.84 -18.10 -10.08
C THR A 154 12.88 -18.89 -11.37
N ALA A 155 13.27 -18.28 -12.50
CA ALA A 155 13.43 -18.97 -13.78
C ALA A 155 14.52 -20.04 -13.76
N ALA A 156 15.58 -19.83 -12.96
CA ALA A 156 16.64 -20.80 -12.72
C ALA A 156 16.28 -21.88 -11.69
N GLY A 157 15.02 -21.91 -11.21
CA GLY A 157 14.57 -22.88 -10.20
C GLY A 157 15.10 -22.59 -8.80
N ILE A 158 15.49 -21.35 -8.50
CA ILE A 158 16.04 -20.93 -7.21
C ILE A 158 15.03 -20.02 -6.50
N CYS A 159 14.75 -20.28 -5.23
CA CYS A 159 13.90 -19.44 -4.42
C CYS A 159 14.56 -18.07 -4.15
N PRO A 160 13.96 -16.93 -4.59
CA PRO A 160 14.56 -15.61 -4.39
C PRO A 160 14.54 -15.13 -2.94
N LYS A 161 13.91 -15.89 -2.02
CA LYS A 161 13.80 -15.55 -0.60
C LYS A 161 14.84 -16.27 0.26
N CYS A 162 15.09 -17.56 0.01
CA CYS A 162 16.02 -18.37 0.81
C CYS A 162 17.22 -18.90 0.03
N GLY A 163 17.20 -18.80 -1.31
CA GLY A 163 18.28 -19.29 -2.16
C GLY A 163 18.24 -20.79 -2.46
N GLU A 164 17.31 -21.55 -1.88
CA GLU A 164 17.17 -22.98 -2.09
C GLU A 164 16.49 -23.31 -3.43
N ALA A 165 16.64 -24.57 -3.89
CA ALA A 165 15.99 -25.04 -5.09
C ALA A 165 14.46 -25.02 -4.96
N LEU A 166 13.77 -24.54 -5.98
CA LEU A 166 12.32 -24.58 -6.07
C LEU A 166 11.86 -26.01 -6.42
N ILE A 167 10.89 -26.51 -5.69
CA ILE A 167 10.31 -27.83 -5.91
C ILE A 167 9.06 -27.68 -6.77
N ALA A 168 9.08 -28.26 -7.99
CA ALA A 168 7.91 -28.31 -8.84
C ALA A 168 6.82 -29.20 -8.22
N ARG A 169 5.60 -28.69 -8.16
CA ARG A 169 4.43 -29.45 -7.68
C ARG A 169 3.32 -29.41 -8.71
N ASN A 170 2.60 -30.51 -8.82
CA ASN A 170 1.38 -30.61 -9.62
C ASN A 170 0.18 -30.15 -8.78
N GLY A 171 -0.57 -29.19 -9.27
CA GLY A 171 -1.81 -28.74 -8.67
C GLY A 171 -3.00 -28.92 -9.60
N LYS A 172 -4.21 -28.71 -9.07
CA LYS A 172 -5.48 -28.83 -9.81
C LYS A 172 -5.56 -27.97 -11.10
N HIS A 173 -4.73 -26.94 -11.21
CA HIS A 173 -4.70 -26.01 -12.35
C HIS A 173 -3.37 -26.02 -13.12
N GLY A 174 -2.56 -27.08 -12.99
CA GLY A 174 -1.27 -27.22 -13.64
C GLY A 174 -0.08 -27.25 -12.68
N ASN A 175 1.13 -27.31 -13.27
CA ASN A 175 2.39 -27.31 -12.52
C ASN A 175 2.68 -25.91 -11.96
N PHE A 176 3.19 -25.85 -10.72
CA PHE A 176 3.69 -24.63 -10.08
C PHE A 176 4.93 -24.91 -9.25
N THR A 177 5.76 -23.91 -9.06
CA THR A 177 6.99 -23.94 -8.24
C THR A 177 6.88 -22.96 -7.08
#